data_8512fec0ad4d6bb3205f72a535bd42d7
#
_entry.id   8512fec0ad4d6bb3205f72a535bd42d7
#
_cell.length_a   1.000
_cell.length_b   1.000
_cell.length_c   1.000
_cell.angle_alpha   90.00
_cell.angle_beta   90.00
_cell.angle_gamma   90.00
#
_symmetry.space_group_name_H-M   'P 1'
#
loop_
_entity.id
_entity.type
_entity.pdbx_description
1 polymer ?
#
loop_
_entity_poly.entity_id
_entity_poly.type
_entity_poly.pdbx_seq_one_letter_code
_entity_poly.pdbx_strand_id
1 'polypeptide(L)'
;QQLKTELSDGCVDFTKDSGEAFFEEAAMGSEALLDEYMEQGSIAEEHLAHAVAKRELFPCYYGSALKVEGVKELLAGFAKYHRAPEYEDEFSARVYKIGRDAKGARLTYLKVTGGTLHVKDRIPYDGLEEKVDQIRLYSGEKFETAEAVEAGEVCAVTGLTTTVPGQGL
;
A
#
# COMPACT_ATOMS: atom_id res chain seq x y z
N GLN A 1 23.54 4.96 -10.78
CA GLN A 1 24.65 4.79 -9.82
C GLN A 1 24.46 5.64 -8.57
N GLN A 2 24.01 6.90 -8.68
CA GLN A 2 23.77 7.78 -7.52
C GLN A 2 22.71 7.19 -6.57
N LEU A 3 21.61 6.62 -7.08
CA LEU A 3 20.58 5.98 -6.25
C LEU A 3 21.15 4.80 -5.44
N LYS A 4 22.01 3.98 -6.04
CA LYS A 4 22.68 2.88 -5.33
C LYS A 4 23.56 3.40 -4.20
N THR A 5 24.32 4.45 -4.44
CA THR A 5 25.22 5.02 -3.45
C THR A 5 24.49 5.71 -2.29
N GLU A 6 23.38 6.40 -2.58
CA GLU A 6 22.67 7.22 -1.59
C GLU A 6 21.52 6.49 -0.89
N LEU A 7 20.93 5.47 -1.52
CA LEU A 7 19.74 4.78 -1.00
C LEU A 7 19.99 3.30 -0.71
N SER A 8 20.25 2.49 -1.73
CA SER A 8 20.42 1.04 -1.61
C SER A 8 21.05 0.43 -2.86
N ASP A 9 21.91 -0.57 -2.67
CA ASP A 9 22.46 -1.39 -3.76
C ASP A 9 21.38 -2.16 -4.51
N GLY A 10 20.24 -2.43 -3.89
CA GLY A 10 19.07 -3.06 -4.48
C GLY A 10 18.27 -2.16 -5.45
N CYS A 11 18.67 -0.91 -5.70
CA CYS A 11 18.07 -0.07 -6.74
C CYS A 11 18.46 -0.58 -8.13
N VAL A 12 17.48 -1.06 -8.91
CA VAL A 12 17.67 -1.66 -10.24
C VAL A 12 16.79 -0.94 -11.26
N ASP A 13 17.30 -0.77 -12.48
CA ASP A 13 16.54 -0.17 -13.58
C ASP A 13 15.54 -1.17 -14.16
N PHE A 14 14.26 -0.93 -13.90
CA PHE A 14 13.14 -1.74 -14.39
C PHE A 14 12.47 -1.15 -15.65
N THR A 15 13.07 -0.15 -16.28
CA THR A 15 12.56 0.39 -17.55
C THR A 15 12.56 -0.68 -18.65
N LYS A 16 13.51 -1.62 -18.58
CA LYS A 16 13.57 -2.84 -19.39
C LYS A 16 13.80 -4.01 -18.44
N ASP A 17 12.74 -4.63 -18.02
CA ASP A 17 12.72 -5.72 -17.04
C ASP A 17 12.96 -7.10 -17.67
N SER A 18 13.90 -7.19 -18.60
CA SER A 18 14.27 -8.42 -19.31
C SER A 18 15.68 -8.32 -19.88
N GLY A 19 16.27 -9.50 -20.17
CA GLY A 19 17.60 -9.64 -20.73
C GLY A 19 18.68 -9.84 -19.67
N GLU A 20 19.84 -10.34 -20.14
CA GLU A 20 20.94 -10.77 -19.29
C GLU A 20 21.40 -9.68 -18.32
N ALA A 21 21.67 -8.48 -18.81
CA ALA A 21 22.15 -7.37 -17.97
C ALA A 21 21.15 -6.96 -16.86
N PHE A 22 19.85 -7.07 -17.12
CA PHE A 22 18.82 -6.83 -16.11
C PHE A 22 18.84 -7.92 -15.02
N PHE A 23 18.90 -9.19 -15.43
CA PHE A 23 18.92 -10.30 -14.48
C PHE A 23 20.21 -10.33 -13.65
N GLU A 24 21.36 -10.02 -14.24
CA GLU A 24 22.63 -9.86 -13.51
C GLU A 24 22.49 -8.78 -12.42
N GLU A 25 21.94 -7.62 -12.78
CA GLU A 25 21.78 -6.52 -11.83
C GLU A 25 20.76 -6.85 -10.73
N ALA A 26 19.64 -7.50 -11.08
CA ALA A 26 18.62 -7.92 -10.13
C ALA A 26 19.11 -9.05 -9.18
N ALA A 27 19.90 -9.98 -9.70
CA ALA A 27 20.51 -11.06 -8.93
C ALA A 27 21.40 -10.57 -7.77
N MET A 28 22.02 -9.40 -7.93
CA MET A 28 22.85 -8.80 -6.87
C MET A 28 22.02 -8.29 -5.67
N GLY A 29 20.69 -8.24 -5.80
CA GLY A 29 19.81 -7.79 -4.75
C GLY A 29 19.58 -8.80 -3.63
N SER A 30 19.68 -10.10 -3.91
CA SER A 30 19.48 -11.14 -2.90
C SER A 30 20.16 -12.46 -3.29
N GLU A 31 20.59 -13.25 -2.28
CA GLU A 31 21.22 -14.55 -2.47
C GLU A 31 20.31 -15.51 -3.25
N ALA A 32 19.00 -15.52 -2.93
CA ALA A 32 18.05 -16.40 -3.60
C ALA A 32 17.88 -16.08 -5.10
N LEU A 33 17.92 -14.80 -5.48
CA LEU A 33 17.86 -14.38 -6.88
C LEU A 33 19.17 -14.70 -7.60
N LEU A 34 20.30 -14.61 -6.91
CA LEU A 34 21.61 -14.95 -7.46
C LEU A 34 21.69 -16.44 -7.77
N ASP A 35 21.27 -17.31 -6.84
CA ASP A 35 21.23 -18.75 -7.02
C ASP A 35 20.36 -19.14 -8.22
N GLU A 36 19.14 -18.57 -8.31
CA GLU A 36 18.24 -18.84 -9.43
C GLU A 36 18.86 -18.40 -10.77
N TYR A 37 19.44 -17.21 -10.82
CA TYR A 37 20.08 -16.70 -12.02
C TYR A 37 21.28 -17.57 -12.45
N MET A 38 22.10 -18.02 -11.51
CA MET A 38 23.23 -18.91 -11.78
C MET A 38 22.80 -20.28 -12.31
N GLU A 39 21.67 -20.79 -11.86
CA GLU A 39 21.13 -22.08 -12.30
C GLU A 39 20.39 -22.00 -13.64
N GLN A 40 19.61 -20.92 -13.87
CA GLN A 40 18.63 -20.84 -14.96
C GLN A 40 18.98 -19.80 -16.03
N GLY A 41 19.91 -18.87 -15.74
CA GLY A 41 20.23 -17.73 -16.62
C GLY A 41 19.12 -16.68 -16.71
N SER A 42 18.10 -16.78 -15.87
CA SER A 42 16.96 -15.86 -15.79
C SER A 42 16.34 -15.91 -14.40
N ILE A 43 15.52 -14.92 -14.06
CA ILE A 43 14.79 -14.85 -12.80
C ILE A 43 13.31 -14.80 -13.09
N ALA A 44 12.51 -15.62 -12.41
CA ALA A 44 11.08 -15.65 -12.57
C ALA A 44 10.44 -14.34 -12.07
N GLU A 45 9.39 -13.86 -12.77
CA GLU A 45 8.68 -12.64 -12.41
C GLU A 45 8.15 -12.66 -10.98
N GLU A 46 7.66 -13.80 -10.54
CA GLU A 46 7.14 -13.99 -9.18
C GLU A 46 8.23 -13.78 -8.12
N HIS A 47 9.45 -14.26 -8.37
CA HIS A 47 10.57 -14.08 -7.45
C HIS A 47 11.07 -12.64 -7.43
N LEU A 48 11.07 -11.94 -8.57
CA LEU A 48 11.32 -10.50 -8.61
C LEU A 48 10.27 -9.73 -7.78
N ALA A 49 8.98 -10.02 -7.96
CA ALA A 49 7.92 -9.39 -7.19
C ALA A 49 8.02 -9.68 -5.69
N HIS A 50 8.46 -10.89 -5.32
CA HIS A 50 8.70 -11.24 -3.93
C HIS A 50 9.87 -10.46 -3.31
N ALA A 51 10.99 -10.32 -4.04
CA ALA A 51 12.13 -9.53 -3.61
C ALA A 51 11.78 -8.04 -3.46
N VAL A 52 10.93 -7.51 -4.36
CA VAL A 52 10.38 -6.16 -4.24
C VAL A 52 9.53 -6.02 -2.96
N ALA A 53 8.65 -6.98 -2.69
CA ALA A 53 7.81 -6.99 -1.49
C ALA A 53 8.65 -7.08 -0.19
N LYS A 54 9.76 -7.82 -0.22
CA LYS A 54 10.73 -7.90 0.89
C LYS A 54 11.66 -6.70 1.01
N ARG A 55 11.61 -5.75 0.07
CA ARG A 55 12.52 -4.59 0.02
C ARG A 55 13.99 -4.99 -0.19
N GLU A 56 14.24 -6.08 -0.87
CA GLU A 56 15.54 -6.52 -1.36
C GLU A 56 15.85 -5.86 -2.71
N LEU A 57 14.81 -5.64 -3.54
CA LEU A 57 14.88 -4.88 -4.78
C LEU A 57 13.99 -3.63 -4.74
N PHE A 58 14.49 -2.54 -5.33
CA PHE A 58 13.79 -1.27 -5.49
C PHE A 58 13.71 -0.92 -6.98
N PRO A 59 12.57 -1.20 -7.64
CA PRO A 59 12.38 -0.90 -9.05
C PRO A 59 12.51 0.60 -9.33
N CYS A 60 13.45 0.96 -10.20
CA CYS A 60 13.65 2.32 -10.65
C CYS A 60 13.12 2.47 -12.07
N TYR A 61 12.31 3.52 -12.30
CA TYR A 61 11.79 3.88 -13.62
C TYR A 61 12.22 5.30 -13.96
N TYR A 62 12.68 5.50 -15.17
CA TYR A 62 13.12 6.81 -15.65
C TYR A 62 12.12 7.39 -16.63
N GLY A 63 11.72 8.63 -16.42
CA GLY A 63 10.72 9.26 -17.27
C GLY A 63 10.62 10.77 -17.06
N SER A 64 9.72 11.39 -17.80
CA SER A 64 9.37 12.79 -17.69
C SER A 64 7.86 12.93 -17.46
N ALA A 65 7.45 13.28 -16.26
CA ALA A 65 6.04 13.50 -15.94
C ALA A 65 5.43 14.62 -16.78
N LEU A 66 6.19 15.67 -17.06
CA LEU A 66 5.74 16.80 -17.89
C LEU A 66 5.46 16.38 -19.33
N LYS A 67 6.27 15.46 -19.89
CA LYS A 67 6.11 14.95 -21.25
C LYS A 67 5.28 13.66 -21.31
N VAL A 68 4.88 13.13 -20.16
CA VAL A 68 4.19 11.83 -20.02
C VAL A 68 5.03 10.66 -20.58
N GLU A 69 6.35 10.82 -20.65
CA GLU A 69 7.28 9.76 -21.06
C GLU A 69 7.61 8.85 -19.86
N GLY A 70 7.61 7.53 -20.04
CA GLY A 70 7.92 6.53 -18.99
C GLY A 70 6.78 6.29 -17.98
N VAL A 71 5.66 7.01 -18.06
CA VAL A 71 4.54 6.86 -17.12
C VAL A 71 3.82 5.53 -17.31
N LYS A 72 3.66 5.07 -18.56
CA LYS A 72 3.02 3.79 -18.85
C LYS A 72 3.83 2.62 -18.30
N GLU A 73 5.13 2.69 -18.49
CA GLU A 73 6.10 1.69 -18.01
C GLU A 73 6.09 1.62 -16.48
N LEU A 74 6.10 2.77 -15.81
CA LEU A 74 5.96 2.84 -14.34
C LEU A 74 4.64 2.20 -13.85
N LEU A 75 3.51 2.55 -14.46
CA LEU A 75 2.21 2.00 -14.08
C LEU A 75 2.10 0.49 -14.35
N ALA A 76 2.62 0.04 -15.48
CA ALA A 76 2.68 -1.38 -15.81
C ALA A 76 3.57 -2.15 -14.81
N GLY A 77 4.75 -1.62 -14.50
CA GLY A 77 5.64 -2.21 -13.50
C GLY A 77 5.02 -2.22 -12.10
N PHE A 78 4.33 -1.15 -11.72
CA PHE A 78 3.61 -1.12 -10.45
C PHE A 78 2.54 -2.23 -10.38
N ALA A 79 1.73 -2.39 -11.42
CA ALA A 79 0.73 -3.47 -11.49
C ALA A 79 1.36 -4.87 -11.49
N LYS A 80 2.55 -5.02 -12.11
CA LYS A 80 3.24 -6.29 -12.26
C LYS A 80 3.93 -6.75 -10.97
N TYR A 81 4.62 -5.85 -10.28
CA TYR A 81 5.49 -6.18 -9.14
C TYR A 81 4.90 -5.84 -7.78
N HIS A 82 3.81 -5.09 -7.72
CA HIS A 82 3.11 -4.84 -6.46
C HIS A 82 2.31 -6.07 -6.05
N ARG A 83 2.48 -6.49 -4.79
CA ARG A 83 1.64 -7.50 -4.16
C ARG A 83 0.67 -6.82 -3.22
N ALA A 84 -0.61 -7.08 -3.39
CA ALA A 84 -1.60 -6.64 -2.41
C ALA A 84 -1.33 -7.35 -1.08
N PRO A 85 -1.38 -6.64 0.06
CA PRO A 85 -1.28 -7.29 1.35
C PRO A 85 -2.47 -8.23 1.56
N GLU A 86 -2.20 -9.38 2.17
CA GLU A 86 -3.25 -10.25 2.69
C GLU A 86 -3.76 -9.66 4.01
N TYR A 87 -5.07 -9.68 4.19
CA TYR A 87 -5.73 -9.16 5.36
C TYR A 87 -6.41 -10.28 6.12
N GLU A 88 -6.40 -10.20 7.45
CA GLU A 88 -7.13 -11.11 8.31
C GLU A 88 -8.64 -10.91 8.17
N ASP A 89 -9.42 -11.97 8.43
CA ASP A 89 -10.89 -11.92 8.37
C ASP A 89 -11.50 -11.12 9.52
N GLU A 90 -10.80 -11.02 10.65
CA GLU A 90 -11.25 -10.28 11.82
C GLU A 90 -11.11 -8.77 11.57
N PHE A 91 -12.14 -8.01 11.97
CA PHE A 91 -12.10 -6.56 11.82
C PHE A 91 -10.93 -5.96 12.59
N SER A 92 -10.18 -5.15 11.89
CA SER A 92 -9.18 -4.27 12.46
C SER A 92 -9.06 -2.99 11.64
N ALA A 93 -8.69 -1.89 12.29
CA ALA A 93 -8.48 -0.62 11.61
C ALA A 93 -7.42 0.22 12.32
N ARG A 94 -6.82 1.17 11.59
CA ARG A 94 -5.91 2.16 12.15
C ARG A 94 -6.42 3.55 11.91
N VAL A 95 -6.59 4.32 12.99
CA VAL A 95 -6.94 5.73 12.93
C VAL A 95 -5.70 6.52 12.49
N TYR A 96 -5.79 7.27 11.40
CA TYR A 96 -4.65 8.08 10.94
C TYR A 96 -4.89 9.59 11.04
N LYS A 97 -6.15 10.02 11.16
CA LYS A 97 -6.50 11.43 11.25
C LYS A 97 -7.82 11.64 11.99
N ILE A 98 -7.92 12.73 12.72
CA ILE A 98 -9.18 13.25 13.25
C ILE A 98 -9.48 14.58 12.57
N GLY A 99 -10.72 14.77 12.16
CA GLY A 99 -11.19 16.00 11.53
C GLY A 99 -12.59 16.40 12.02
N ARG A 100 -13.13 17.42 11.39
CA ARG A 100 -14.52 17.84 11.55
C ARG A 100 -15.11 18.18 10.20
N ASP A 101 -16.38 17.91 10.02
CA ASP A 101 -17.10 18.32 8.80
C ASP A 101 -17.53 19.79 8.90
N ALA A 102 -18.14 20.29 7.83
CA ALA A 102 -18.62 21.68 7.76
C ALA A 102 -19.69 22.02 8.82
N LYS A 103 -20.32 21.03 9.43
CA LYS A 103 -21.31 21.18 10.52
C LYS A 103 -20.67 21.02 11.90
N GLY A 104 -19.33 20.80 11.97
CA GLY A 104 -18.61 20.62 13.22
C GLY A 104 -18.64 19.19 13.75
N ALA A 105 -19.29 18.23 13.08
CA ALA A 105 -19.31 16.84 13.50
C ALA A 105 -17.92 16.20 13.41
N ARG A 106 -17.54 15.44 14.45
CA ARG A 106 -16.27 14.75 14.50
C ARG A 106 -16.20 13.67 13.42
N LEU A 107 -15.08 13.62 12.73
CA LEU A 107 -14.72 12.61 11.75
C LEU A 107 -13.48 11.86 12.21
N THR A 108 -13.59 10.56 12.35
CA THR A 108 -12.45 9.67 12.56
C THR A 108 -12.08 9.04 11.23
N TYR A 109 -10.91 9.42 10.69
CA TYR A 109 -10.38 8.85 9.45
C TYR A 109 -9.57 7.62 9.80
N LEU A 110 -9.91 6.51 9.16
CA LEU A 110 -9.27 5.22 9.41
C LEU A 110 -8.99 4.47 8.10
N LYS A 111 -8.00 3.60 8.17
CA LYS A 111 -7.74 2.55 7.19
C LYS A 111 -8.18 1.24 7.82
N VAL A 112 -9.04 0.51 7.14
CA VAL A 112 -9.41 -0.86 7.51
C VAL A 112 -8.23 -1.77 7.18
N THR A 113 -7.74 -2.53 8.17
CA THR A 113 -6.57 -3.40 8.08
C THR A 113 -6.89 -4.87 8.23
N GLY A 114 -8.17 -5.21 8.46
CA GLY A 114 -8.70 -6.57 8.51
C GLY A 114 -10.21 -6.55 8.45
N GLY A 115 -10.82 -7.60 7.96
CA GLY A 115 -12.26 -7.81 7.87
C GLY A 115 -13.03 -6.72 7.15
N THR A 116 -14.24 -6.47 7.59
CA THR A 116 -15.18 -5.49 7.02
C THR A 116 -15.80 -4.65 8.13
N LEU A 117 -15.89 -3.35 7.93
CA LEU A 117 -16.57 -2.42 8.82
C LEU A 117 -17.94 -2.08 8.26
N HIS A 118 -18.99 -2.23 9.05
CA HIS A 118 -20.36 -1.86 8.67
C HIS A 118 -20.87 -0.64 9.45
N VAL A 119 -21.82 0.04 8.87
CA VAL A 119 -22.62 1.04 9.59
C VAL A 119 -23.37 0.34 10.72
N LYS A 120 -23.37 0.95 11.92
CA LYS A 120 -23.92 0.46 13.19
C LYS A 120 -23.07 -0.58 13.92
N ASP A 121 -21.92 -0.98 13.38
CA ASP A 121 -20.98 -1.80 14.14
C ASP A 121 -20.58 -1.10 15.44
N ARG A 122 -20.36 -1.91 16.46
CA ARG A 122 -19.84 -1.49 17.76
C ARG A 122 -18.39 -1.90 17.85
N ILE A 123 -17.53 -0.91 18.01
CA ILE A 123 -16.09 -1.12 18.04
C ILE A 123 -15.59 -1.02 19.46
N PRO A 124 -15.09 -2.14 20.04
CA PRO A 124 -14.46 -2.12 21.34
C PRO A 124 -13.02 -1.60 21.23
N TYR A 125 -12.66 -0.62 22.04
CA TYR A 125 -11.27 -0.15 22.21
C TYR A 125 -11.10 0.58 23.55
N ASP A 126 -9.94 0.43 24.16
CA ASP A 126 -9.58 1.07 25.45
C ASP A 126 -10.63 0.88 26.58
N GLY A 127 -11.34 -0.26 26.58
CA GLY A 127 -12.39 -0.56 27.55
C GLY A 127 -13.72 0.18 27.29
N LEU A 128 -13.84 0.88 26.18
CA LEU A 128 -15.06 1.52 25.70
C LEU A 128 -15.64 0.73 24.52
N GLU A 129 -16.91 0.94 24.25
CA GLU A 129 -17.57 0.44 23.05
C GLU A 129 -18.33 1.60 22.40
N GLU A 130 -17.91 1.99 21.22
CA GLU A 130 -18.57 3.09 20.48
C GLU A 130 -19.16 2.56 19.17
N LYS A 131 -20.23 3.21 18.72
CA LYS A 131 -20.99 2.79 17.55
C LYS A 131 -20.64 3.65 16.35
N VAL A 132 -20.44 3.00 15.20
CA VAL A 132 -20.30 3.67 13.89
C VAL A 132 -21.69 4.13 13.42
N ASP A 133 -21.87 5.44 13.30
CA ASP A 133 -23.15 6.02 12.84
C ASP A 133 -23.21 6.12 11.32
N GLN A 134 -22.11 6.53 10.68
CA GLN A 134 -22.02 6.70 9.24
C GLN A 134 -20.60 6.43 8.75
N ILE A 135 -20.49 5.82 7.58
CA ILE A 135 -19.22 5.64 6.84
C ILE A 135 -19.24 6.56 5.62
N ARG A 136 -18.16 7.29 5.40
CA ARG A 136 -17.97 8.24 4.31
C ARG A 136 -16.71 7.93 3.53
N LEU A 137 -16.85 7.77 2.22
CA LEU A 137 -15.75 7.64 1.28
C LEU A 137 -15.50 9.00 0.62
N TYR A 138 -14.34 9.58 0.86
CA TYR A 138 -13.99 10.92 0.36
C TYR A 138 -13.26 10.87 -0.98
N SER A 139 -13.67 11.73 -1.90
CA SER A 139 -12.95 12.06 -3.13
C SER A 139 -12.77 13.58 -3.20
N GLY A 140 -11.61 14.05 -2.74
CA GLY A 140 -11.39 15.48 -2.50
C GLY A 140 -12.28 16.01 -1.38
N GLU A 141 -13.06 17.06 -1.64
CA GLU A 141 -13.99 17.65 -0.67
C GLU A 141 -15.37 16.95 -0.63
N LYS A 142 -15.67 16.16 -1.66
CA LYS A 142 -16.94 15.43 -1.75
C LYS A 142 -16.81 14.06 -1.10
N PHE A 143 -17.91 13.56 -0.59
CA PHE A 143 -17.98 12.21 -0.07
C PHE A 143 -19.28 11.50 -0.51
N GLU A 144 -19.20 10.20 -0.55
CA GLU A 144 -20.34 9.29 -0.67
C GLU A 144 -20.48 8.49 0.62
N THR A 145 -21.71 8.12 0.98
CA THR A 145 -21.95 7.26 2.13
C THR A 145 -21.91 5.79 1.68
N ALA A 146 -21.26 4.96 2.48
CA ALA A 146 -21.20 3.52 2.27
C ALA A 146 -21.87 2.79 3.44
N GLU A 147 -22.46 1.62 3.17
CA GLU A 147 -22.99 0.73 4.20
C GLU A 147 -21.89 -0.12 4.83
N ALA A 148 -20.84 -0.42 4.07
CA ALA A 148 -19.67 -1.18 4.52
C ALA A 148 -18.41 -0.74 3.78
N VAL A 149 -17.24 -1.01 4.37
CA VAL A 149 -15.90 -0.87 3.78
C VAL A 149 -15.06 -2.08 4.17
N GLU A 150 -14.25 -2.55 3.23
CA GLU A 150 -13.43 -3.75 3.37
C GLU A 150 -11.97 -3.42 3.73
N ALA A 151 -11.25 -4.45 4.15
CA ALA A 151 -9.81 -4.34 4.42
C ALA A 151 -9.04 -3.80 3.22
N GLY A 152 -8.12 -2.86 3.47
CA GLY A 152 -7.37 -2.13 2.44
C GLY A 152 -7.95 -0.75 2.10
N GLU A 153 -9.23 -0.51 2.36
CA GLU A 153 -9.89 0.75 2.08
C GLU A 153 -9.65 1.80 3.17
N VAL A 154 -9.81 3.05 2.79
CA VAL A 154 -9.76 4.21 3.71
C VAL A 154 -11.12 4.90 3.73
N CYS A 155 -11.57 5.25 4.92
CA CYS A 155 -12.85 5.94 5.09
C CYS A 155 -12.79 6.94 6.25
N ALA A 156 -13.83 7.74 6.39
CA ALA A 156 -14.09 8.52 7.59
C ALA A 156 -15.40 8.06 8.22
N VAL A 157 -15.40 7.90 9.53
CA VAL A 157 -16.60 7.49 10.27
C VAL A 157 -17.03 8.56 11.26
N THR A 158 -18.33 8.60 11.53
CA THR A 158 -18.92 9.33 12.65
C THR A 158 -19.36 8.36 13.73
N GLY A 159 -19.54 8.84 14.96
CA GLY A 159 -19.95 8.03 16.10
C GLY A 159 -18.80 7.71 17.06
N LEU A 160 -17.55 7.70 16.59
CA LEU A 160 -16.37 7.49 17.43
C LEU A 160 -15.93 8.82 18.04
N THR A 161 -15.97 8.96 19.36
CA THR A 161 -15.77 10.26 20.04
C THR A 161 -14.43 10.40 20.73
N THR A 162 -13.81 9.30 21.13
CA THR A 162 -12.60 9.29 21.97
C THR A 162 -11.34 8.84 21.24
N THR A 163 -11.46 8.31 20.02
CA THR A 163 -10.34 7.84 19.21
C THR A 163 -9.26 8.89 18.98
N VAL A 164 -8.00 8.47 18.88
CA VAL A 164 -6.84 9.34 18.60
C VAL A 164 -6.05 8.85 17.39
N PRO A 165 -5.34 9.74 16.67
CA PRO A 165 -4.47 9.33 15.58
C PRO A 165 -3.38 8.35 16.05
N GLY A 166 -3.16 7.30 15.27
CA GLY A 166 -2.23 6.21 15.60
C GLY A 166 -2.85 5.04 16.35
N GLN A 167 -4.08 5.18 16.85
CA GLN A 167 -4.78 4.13 17.59
C GLN A 167 -5.18 2.98 16.66
N GLY A 168 -5.02 1.74 17.14
CA GLY A 168 -5.62 0.53 16.56
C GLY A 168 -7.03 0.29 17.10
N LEU A 169 -7.89 -0.21 16.25
CA LEU A 169 -9.26 -0.60 16.57
C LEU A 169 -9.46 -2.06 16.23
#